data_24e0f900537fc506d3f78ca20f6c1116
#
_entry.id   24e0f900537fc506d3f78ca20f6c1116
#
_cell.length_a   1.000
_cell.length_b   1.000
_cell.length_c   1.000
_cell.angle_alpha   90.00
_cell.angle_beta   90.00
_cell.angle_gamma   90.00
#
_symmetry.space_group_name_H-M   'P 1'
#
loop_
_entity.id
_entity.type
_entity.pdbx_description
1 polymer ?
#
loop_
_entity_poly.entity_id
_entity_poly.type
_entity_poly.pdbx_seq_one_letter_code
_entity_poly.pdbx_strand_id
1 'polypeptide(L)'
;MQNLLYLHYMKNLQLSKPHLLVVVGIPGAGKSFFASKFAETFSAPYIDQESLYNMVDPDHVEAVADLILDQLVRTKQTILLEGWGATRTERQAFTAYGRKHGYEPLFIWVQTEPITAKKRATKGVRGHETNNLVSPEEFDKAVTRFTPLNASERYMVISGKHTYASQAKIVLKKLTGDRGSLHTVAPRHVDNSPLRGRITVN
;
A
#
# COMPACT_ATOMS: atom_id res chain seq x y z
N MET A 1 -28.04 -16.95 6.13
CA MET A 1 -27.29 -15.99 6.98
C MET A 1 -25.94 -16.52 7.49
N GLN A 2 -25.42 -17.63 6.97
CA GLN A 2 -24.14 -18.25 7.41
C GLN A 2 -22.93 -17.94 6.49
N ASN A 3 -23.09 -17.24 5.39
CA ASN A 3 -22.01 -16.97 4.42
C ASN A 3 -21.29 -15.62 4.60
N LEU A 4 -21.71 -14.77 5.55
CA LEU A 4 -21.04 -13.47 5.80
C LEU A 4 -19.88 -13.57 6.80
N LEU A 5 -19.76 -14.65 7.55
CA LEU A 5 -18.69 -14.84 8.56
C LEU A 5 -17.38 -15.41 7.99
N TYR A 6 -17.40 -15.93 6.75
CA TYR A 6 -16.21 -16.52 6.11
C TYR A 6 -15.33 -15.50 5.35
N LEU A 7 -15.81 -14.28 5.13
CA LEU A 7 -15.08 -13.23 4.39
C LEU A 7 -14.12 -12.41 5.27
N HIS A 8 -14.03 -12.67 6.58
CA HIS A 8 -13.23 -11.87 7.52
C HIS A 8 -11.94 -12.57 7.99
N TYR A 9 -11.46 -13.57 7.24
CA TYR A 9 -10.11 -14.07 7.47
C TYR A 9 -9.10 -13.22 6.70
N MET A 10 -9.01 -11.94 7.09
CA MET A 10 -8.01 -11.03 6.58
C MET A 10 -6.63 -11.49 7.02
N LYS A 11 -5.79 -11.81 6.07
CA LYS A 11 -4.40 -12.20 6.32
C LYS A 11 -3.62 -10.95 6.70
N ASN A 12 -3.48 -10.68 8.00
CA ASN A 12 -2.59 -9.64 8.45
C ASN A 12 -1.17 -9.93 7.99
N LEU A 13 -0.53 -8.95 7.37
CA LEU A 13 0.85 -9.03 6.94
C LEU A 13 1.77 -8.93 8.17
N GLN A 14 2.04 -10.08 8.80
CA GLN A 14 2.96 -10.16 9.94
C GLN A 14 4.38 -10.36 9.43
N LEU A 15 5.14 -9.30 9.43
CA LEU A 15 6.56 -9.29 9.10
C LEU A 15 7.38 -9.10 10.37
N SER A 16 8.65 -9.54 10.35
CA SER A 16 9.57 -9.36 11.50
C SER A 16 9.76 -7.89 11.88
N LYS A 17 9.61 -6.98 10.92
CA LYS A 17 9.58 -5.52 11.10
C LYS A 17 8.47 -4.92 10.25
N PRO A 18 7.83 -3.84 10.70
CA PRO A 18 6.85 -3.14 9.89
C PRO A 18 7.56 -2.48 8.69
N HIS A 19 6.87 -2.44 7.55
CA HIS A 19 7.37 -1.80 6.34
C HIS A 19 6.58 -0.52 6.03
N LEU A 20 7.30 0.48 5.54
CA LEU A 20 6.72 1.64 4.88
C LEU A 20 6.82 1.41 3.36
N LEU A 21 5.71 0.96 2.76
CA LEU A 21 5.64 0.63 1.35
C LEU A 21 5.17 1.88 0.58
N VAL A 22 6.02 2.44 -0.26
CA VAL A 22 5.68 3.60 -1.08
C VAL A 22 5.54 3.15 -2.53
N VAL A 23 4.32 3.23 -3.06
CA VAL A 23 4.01 2.79 -4.43
C VAL A 23 4.24 3.95 -5.39
N VAL A 24 5.21 3.80 -6.29
CA VAL A 24 5.68 4.85 -7.19
C VAL A 24 5.57 4.46 -8.66
N GLY A 25 5.55 5.46 -9.53
CA GLY A 25 5.46 5.28 -10.99
C GLY A 25 4.66 6.42 -11.64
N ILE A 26 4.70 6.48 -12.96
CA ILE A 26 3.99 7.52 -13.74
C ILE A 26 2.46 7.34 -13.64
N PRO A 27 1.65 8.38 -13.93
CA PRO A 27 0.20 8.26 -14.01
C PRO A 27 -0.21 7.15 -14.97
N GLY A 28 -1.29 6.41 -14.67
CA GLY A 28 -1.76 5.29 -15.50
C GLY A 28 -0.89 4.02 -15.47
N ALA A 29 0.18 3.98 -14.68
CA ALA A 29 1.01 2.79 -14.53
C ALA A 29 0.31 1.62 -13.81
N GLY A 30 -0.75 1.89 -13.04
CA GLY A 30 -1.51 0.88 -12.29
C GLY A 30 -1.18 0.83 -10.79
N LYS A 31 -0.66 1.93 -10.24
CA LYS A 31 -0.31 2.07 -8.82
C LYS A 31 -1.52 1.82 -7.90
N SER A 32 -2.59 2.59 -8.08
CA SER A 32 -3.79 2.55 -7.24
C SER A 32 -4.49 1.19 -7.32
N PHE A 33 -4.50 0.56 -8.49
CA PHE A 33 -5.01 -0.80 -8.65
C PHE A 33 -4.24 -1.80 -7.78
N PHE A 34 -2.92 -1.73 -7.77
CA PHE A 34 -2.10 -2.60 -6.93
C PHE A 34 -2.24 -2.24 -5.45
N ALA A 35 -2.09 -0.96 -5.10
CA ALA A 35 -2.04 -0.50 -3.72
C ALA A 35 -3.35 -0.78 -2.97
N SER A 36 -4.51 -0.43 -3.56
CA SER A 36 -5.82 -0.67 -2.95
C SER A 36 -6.08 -2.17 -2.72
N LYS A 37 -5.81 -3.01 -3.74
CA LYS A 37 -5.99 -4.47 -3.60
C LYS A 37 -5.02 -5.09 -2.60
N PHE A 38 -3.80 -4.61 -2.52
CA PHE A 38 -2.82 -5.09 -1.54
C PHE A 38 -3.22 -4.69 -0.11
N ALA A 39 -3.64 -3.45 0.08
CA ALA A 39 -4.16 -2.96 1.35
C ALA A 39 -5.38 -3.77 1.81
N GLU A 40 -6.35 -4.00 0.93
CA GLU A 40 -7.54 -4.82 1.19
C GLU A 40 -7.16 -6.27 1.55
N THR A 41 -6.29 -6.90 0.74
CA THR A 41 -5.89 -8.31 0.93
C THR A 41 -5.21 -8.55 2.28
N PHE A 42 -4.42 -7.59 2.75
CA PHE A 42 -3.60 -7.73 3.96
C PHE A 42 -4.04 -6.85 5.13
N SER A 43 -5.19 -6.18 5.02
CA SER A 43 -5.70 -5.23 6.02
C SER A 43 -4.65 -4.20 6.44
N ALA A 44 -3.85 -3.75 5.47
CA ALA A 44 -2.80 -2.78 5.72
C ALA A 44 -3.36 -1.35 5.62
N PRO A 45 -3.02 -0.44 6.54
CA PRO A 45 -3.31 0.98 6.38
C PRO A 45 -2.79 1.51 5.04
N TYR A 46 -3.62 2.27 4.34
CA TYR A 46 -3.31 2.82 3.04
C TYR A 46 -3.68 4.30 2.98
N ILE A 47 -2.72 5.13 2.60
CA ILE A 47 -2.92 6.56 2.38
C ILE A 47 -2.67 6.83 0.90
N ASP A 48 -3.69 7.34 0.24
CA ASP A 48 -3.67 7.76 -1.14
C ASP A 48 -3.77 9.29 -1.20
N GLN A 49 -2.74 9.94 -1.74
CA GLN A 49 -2.67 11.39 -1.85
C GLN A 49 -3.82 11.96 -2.67
N GLU A 50 -4.21 11.29 -3.75
CA GLU A 50 -5.30 11.72 -4.63
C GLU A 50 -6.64 11.74 -3.89
N SER A 51 -6.91 10.72 -3.08
CA SER A 51 -8.09 10.70 -2.22
C SER A 51 -8.10 11.84 -1.21
N LEU A 52 -6.93 12.22 -0.68
CA LEU A 52 -6.83 13.38 0.21
C LEU A 52 -7.11 14.70 -0.52
N TYR A 53 -6.60 14.89 -1.72
CA TYR A 53 -6.92 16.08 -2.55
C TYR A 53 -8.40 16.22 -2.85
N ASN A 54 -9.15 15.12 -2.88
CA ASN A 54 -10.60 15.15 -3.10
C ASN A 54 -11.41 15.43 -1.80
N MET A 55 -10.79 15.35 -0.63
CA MET A 55 -11.45 15.46 0.68
C MET A 55 -11.11 16.74 1.43
N VAL A 56 -9.93 17.30 1.20
CA VAL A 56 -9.43 18.46 1.92
C VAL A 56 -8.90 19.51 0.95
N ASP A 57 -8.80 20.75 1.43
CA ASP A 57 -8.17 21.84 0.66
C ASP A 57 -6.74 21.43 0.26
N PRO A 58 -6.34 21.68 -1.00
CA PRO A 58 -5.00 21.34 -1.49
C PRO A 58 -3.85 21.83 -0.62
N ASP A 59 -3.99 22.99 0.00
CA ASP A 59 -2.96 23.57 0.88
C ASP A 59 -2.79 22.80 2.20
N HIS A 60 -3.76 21.96 2.56
CA HIS A 60 -3.74 21.16 3.80
C HIS A 60 -3.41 19.67 3.60
N VAL A 61 -3.34 19.18 2.35
CA VAL A 61 -3.15 17.76 2.04
C VAL A 61 -1.92 17.18 2.73
N GLU A 62 -0.78 17.86 2.63
CA GLU A 62 0.47 17.38 3.21
C GLU A 62 0.39 17.35 4.75
N ALA A 63 -0.16 18.37 5.37
CA ALA A 63 -0.33 18.42 6.83
C ALA A 63 -1.27 17.32 7.35
N VAL A 64 -2.36 17.04 6.62
CA VAL A 64 -3.29 15.96 6.96
C VAL A 64 -2.64 14.59 6.75
N ALA A 65 -1.89 14.40 5.65
CA ALA A 65 -1.16 13.16 5.39
C ALA A 65 -0.12 12.88 6.49
N ASP A 66 0.64 13.88 6.88
CA ASP A 66 1.64 13.79 7.97
C ASP A 66 0.96 13.42 9.29
N LEU A 67 -0.16 14.08 9.64
CA LEU A 67 -0.90 13.77 10.85
C LEU A 67 -1.39 12.32 10.88
N ILE A 68 -1.96 11.84 9.77
CA ILE A 68 -2.42 10.46 9.64
C ILE A 68 -1.24 9.50 9.76
N LEU A 69 -0.15 9.76 9.03
CA LEU A 69 1.03 8.92 9.02
C LEU A 69 1.67 8.82 10.41
N ASP A 70 1.74 9.94 11.15
CA ASP A 70 2.26 9.98 12.53
C ASP A 70 1.42 9.13 13.51
N GLN A 71 0.11 9.02 13.29
CA GLN A 71 -0.72 8.10 14.08
C GLN A 71 -0.49 6.64 13.66
N LEU A 72 -0.42 6.38 12.35
CA LEU A 72 -0.26 5.03 11.82
C LEU A 72 1.08 4.39 12.19
N VAL A 73 2.19 5.14 12.23
CA VAL A 73 3.50 4.59 12.61
C VAL A 73 3.55 4.10 14.05
N ARG A 74 2.66 4.57 14.92
CA ARG A 74 2.52 4.08 16.30
C ARG A 74 1.93 2.68 16.37
N THR A 75 1.15 2.27 15.36
CA THR A 75 0.51 0.95 15.31
C THR A 75 1.50 -0.17 15.02
N LYS A 76 2.67 0.14 14.48
CA LYS A 76 3.68 -0.81 14.00
C LYS A 76 3.16 -1.80 12.94
N GLN A 77 2.06 -1.47 12.29
CA GLN A 77 1.59 -2.20 11.12
C GLN A 77 2.34 -1.73 9.87
N THR A 78 2.45 -2.60 8.87
CA THR A 78 2.96 -2.19 7.55
C THR A 78 1.98 -1.20 6.92
N ILE A 79 2.49 -0.07 6.43
CA ILE A 79 1.71 1.03 5.87
C ILE A 79 2.00 1.15 4.39
N LEU A 80 0.96 1.39 3.57
CA LEU A 80 1.09 1.72 2.16
C LEU A 80 0.84 3.21 1.94
N LEU A 81 1.70 3.82 1.11
CA LEU A 81 1.55 5.20 0.62
C LEU A 81 1.51 5.21 -0.90
N GLU A 82 0.68 6.06 -1.49
CA GLU A 82 0.62 6.34 -2.91
C GLU A 82 0.45 7.83 -3.18
N GLY A 83 0.99 8.29 -4.33
CA GLY A 83 0.94 9.69 -4.75
C GLY A 83 2.23 10.46 -4.48
N TRP A 84 3.03 10.00 -3.55
CA TRP A 84 4.34 10.57 -3.20
C TRP A 84 5.50 9.75 -3.76
N GLY A 85 6.72 10.30 -3.65
CA GLY A 85 7.94 9.61 -4.04
C GLY A 85 8.27 9.70 -5.53
N ALA A 86 7.72 10.68 -6.25
CA ALA A 86 8.04 10.92 -7.65
C ALA A 86 9.50 11.31 -7.84
N THR A 87 10.07 12.08 -6.92
CA THR A 87 11.46 12.53 -6.96
C THR A 87 12.34 11.74 -5.99
N ARG A 88 13.65 11.73 -6.26
CA ARG A 88 14.62 11.11 -5.36
C ARG A 88 14.63 11.75 -3.99
N THR A 89 14.49 13.08 -3.92
CA THR A 89 14.46 13.83 -2.65
C THR A 89 13.28 13.41 -1.78
N GLU A 90 12.08 13.30 -2.35
CA GLU A 90 10.90 12.78 -1.64
C GLU A 90 11.16 11.37 -1.10
N ARG A 91 11.71 10.48 -1.92
CA ARG A 91 12.00 9.09 -1.49
C ARG A 91 13.06 9.02 -0.40
N GLN A 92 14.06 9.91 -0.41
CA GLN A 92 15.04 10.03 0.67
C GLN A 92 14.37 10.49 1.98
N ALA A 93 13.43 11.43 1.92
CA ALA A 93 12.66 11.87 3.07
C ALA A 93 11.84 10.71 3.68
N PHE A 94 11.11 9.94 2.86
CA PHE A 94 10.38 8.75 3.32
C PHE A 94 11.31 7.67 3.88
N THR A 95 12.50 7.51 3.30
CA THR A 95 13.50 6.57 3.83
C THR A 95 13.98 6.99 5.21
N ALA A 96 14.29 8.26 5.41
CA ALA A 96 14.71 8.80 6.71
C ALA A 96 13.58 8.71 7.74
N TYR A 97 12.37 9.12 7.36
CA TYR A 97 11.19 9.06 8.23
C TYR A 97 10.88 7.63 8.68
N GLY A 98 10.79 6.69 7.74
CA GLY A 98 10.51 5.29 8.06
C GLY A 98 11.54 4.70 9.04
N ARG A 99 12.84 4.90 8.78
CA ARG A 99 13.91 4.43 9.65
C ARG A 99 13.84 5.05 11.05
N LYS A 100 13.57 6.34 11.13
CA LYS A 100 13.39 7.06 12.43
C LYS A 100 12.29 6.43 13.27
N HIS A 101 11.23 5.94 12.65
CA HIS A 101 10.09 5.32 13.33
C HIS A 101 10.18 3.78 13.44
N GLY A 102 11.32 3.18 13.06
CA GLY A 102 11.54 1.73 13.15
C GLY A 102 10.88 0.91 12.05
N TYR A 103 10.58 1.53 10.92
CA TYR A 103 10.07 0.89 9.72
C TYR A 103 11.19 0.56 8.74
N GLU A 104 10.96 -0.46 7.91
CA GLU A 104 11.80 -0.76 6.74
C GLU A 104 11.16 -0.13 5.50
N PRO A 105 11.72 0.99 4.96
CA PRO A 105 11.20 1.60 3.75
C PRO A 105 11.46 0.71 2.53
N LEU A 106 10.44 0.55 1.68
CA LEU A 106 10.55 -0.17 0.41
C LEU A 106 9.70 0.53 -0.64
N PHE A 107 10.32 0.92 -1.75
CA PHE A 107 9.60 1.49 -2.88
C PHE A 107 9.15 0.38 -3.83
N ILE A 108 7.87 0.40 -4.18
CA ILE A 108 7.28 -0.52 -5.18
C ILE A 108 7.10 0.27 -6.46
N TRP A 109 8.00 0.10 -7.41
CA TRP A 109 7.93 0.78 -8.70
C TRP A 109 7.05 0.01 -9.67
N VAL A 110 5.87 0.56 -9.93
CA VAL A 110 4.95 0.02 -10.94
C VAL A 110 5.35 0.55 -12.29
N GLN A 111 5.79 -0.34 -13.18
CA GLN A 111 6.21 0.00 -14.53
C GLN A 111 5.16 -0.40 -15.57
N THR A 112 4.88 0.53 -16.45
CA THR A 112 4.06 0.35 -17.65
C THR A 112 4.66 1.21 -18.76
N GLU A 113 4.62 0.74 -19.99
CA GLU A 113 5.10 1.52 -21.14
C GLU A 113 4.40 2.88 -21.20
N PRO A 114 5.15 3.98 -21.45
CA PRO A 114 4.60 5.35 -21.39
C PRO A 114 3.36 5.54 -22.28
N ILE A 115 3.34 4.97 -23.48
CA ILE A 115 2.18 5.07 -24.38
C ILE A 115 0.94 4.42 -23.76
N THR A 116 1.09 3.23 -23.19
CA THR A 116 -0.01 2.53 -22.53
C THR A 116 -0.46 3.27 -21.27
N ALA A 117 0.49 3.76 -20.48
CA ALA A 117 0.22 4.54 -19.28
C ALA A 117 -0.52 5.85 -19.62
N LYS A 118 -0.05 6.60 -20.64
CA LYS A 118 -0.71 7.84 -21.11
C LYS A 118 -2.14 7.57 -21.53
N LYS A 119 -2.38 6.52 -22.33
CA LYS A 119 -3.74 6.14 -22.75
C LYS A 119 -4.66 5.84 -21.55
N ARG A 120 -4.16 5.14 -20.54
CA ARG A 120 -4.94 4.82 -19.33
C ARG A 120 -5.21 6.08 -18.50
N ALA A 121 -4.21 6.92 -18.32
CA ALA A 121 -4.33 8.15 -17.53
C ALA A 121 -5.25 9.19 -18.15
N THR A 122 -5.28 9.29 -19.49
CA THR A 122 -6.04 10.35 -20.20
C THR A 122 -7.41 9.89 -20.74
N LYS A 123 -7.60 8.59 -20.94
CA LYS A 123 -8.84 8.04 -21.54
C LYS A 123 -9.55 7.02 -20.66
N GLY A 124 -8.95 6.67 -19.52
CA GLY A 124 -9.45 5.62 -18.64
C GLY A 124 -9.22 4.20 -19.16
N VAL A 125 -9.69 3.24 -18.39
CA VAL A 125 -9.64 1.81 -18.73
C VAL A 125 -11.08 1.32 -18.92
N ARG A 126 -11.38 0.64 -20.02
CA ARG A 126 -12.72 0.06 -20.26
C ARG A 126 -13.14 -0.83 -19.09
N GLY A 127 -14.33 -0.57 -18.55
CA GLY A 127 -14.89 -1.37 -17.44
C GLY A 127 -14.36 -0.99 -16.03
N HIS A 128 -13.55 0.06 -15.93
CA HIS A 128 -13.17 0.65 -14.65
C HIS A 128 -13.53 2.14 -14.65
N GLU A 129 -14.33 2.56 -13.68
CA GLU A 129 -14.55 3.98 -13.44
C GLU A 129 -13.22 4.58 -12.93
N THR A 130 -12.58 5.37 -13.77
CA THR A 130 -11.44 6.19 -13.41
C THR A 130 -11.95 7.58 -13.14
N ASN A 131 -12.13 7.90 -11.86
CA ASN A 131 -12.71 9.19 -11.46
C ASN A 131 -11.77 10.38 -11.73
N ASN A 132 -10.48 10.13 -11.99
CA ASN A 132 -9.46 11.18 -12.09
C ASN A 132 -8.61 10.98 -13.34
N LEU A 133 -9.17 11.39 -14.48
CA LEU A 133 -8.41 11.48 -15.72
C LEU A 133 -7.54 12.74 -15.68
N VAL A 134 -6.28 12.61 -16.08
CA VAL A 134 -5.37 13.75 -16.23
C VAL A 134 -5.34 14.21 -17.69
N SER A 135 -5.07 15.49 -17.92
CA SER A 135 -4.82 15.99 -19.27
C SER A 135 -3.50 15.44 -19.83
N PRO A 136 -3.32 15.41 -21.15
CA PRO A 136 -2.06 15.03 -21.76
C PRO A 136 -0.86 15.84 -21.24
N GLU A 137 -1.06 17.13 -20.99
CA GLU A 137 -0.07 18.07 -20.49
C GLU A 137 0.34 17.75 -19.03
N GLU A 138 -0.64 17.44 -18.18
CA GLU A 138 -0.40 17.00 -16.80
C GLU A 138 0.34 15.67 -16.76
N PHE A 139 -0.02 14.74 -17.65
CA PHE A 139 0.70 13.48 -17.80
C PHE A 139 2.18 13.72 -18.12
N ASP A 140 2.46 14.55 -19.15
CA ASP A 140 3.82 14.82 -19.60
C ASP A 140 4.64 15.55 -18.52
N LYS A 141 4.03 16.47 -17.76
CA LYS A 141 4.64 17.09 -16.58
C LYS A 141 4.98 16.05 -15.49
N ALA A 142 4.05 15.14 -15.19
CA ALA A 142 4.26 14.12 -14.20
C ALA A 142 5.37 13.13 -14.60
N VAL A 143 5.45 12.76 -15.88
CA VAL A 143 6.54 11.92 -16.42
C VAL A 143 7.89 12.64 -16.32
N THR A 144 7.94 13.94 -16.63
CA THR A 144 9.17 14.75 -16.53
C THR A 144 9.64 14.89 -15.07
N ARG A 145 8.69 15.04 -14.13
CA ARG A 145 9.00 15.12 -12.69
C ARG A 145 9.49 13.78 -12.13
N PHE A 146 9.02 12.67 -12.68
CA PHE A 146 9.35 11.34 -12.15
C PHE A 146 10.81 10.98 -12.39
N THR A 147 11.57 10.87 -11.30
CA THR A 147 12.97 10.43 -11.36
C THR A 147 13.03 8.90 -11.20
N PRO A 148 13.54 8.14 -12.19
CA PRO A 148 13.70 6.71 -12.08
C PRO A 148 14.49 6.30 -10.82
N LEU A 149 14.11 5.18 -10.21
CA LEU A 149 14.82 4.65 -9.05
C LEU A 149 16.15 4.03 -9.48
N ASN A 150 17.12 4.06 -8.59
CA ASN A 150 18.46 3.56 -8.86
C ASN A 150 18.98 2.64 -7.75
N ALA A 151 20.13 2.01 -7.97
CA ALA A 151 20.70 0.98 -7.10
C ALA A 151 21.01 1.45 -5.66
N SER A 152 21.05 2.77 -5.40
CA SER A 152 21.25 3.28 -4.04
C SER A 152 19.95 3.31 -3.20
N GLU A 153 18.82 3.02 -3.81
CA GLU A 153 17.50 3.03 -3.19
C GLU A 153 17.02 1.59 -2.98
N ARG A 154 16.29 1.35 -1.90
CA ARG A 154 15.69 0.03 -1.66
C ARG A 154 14.35 -0.05 -2.37
N TYR A 155 14.33 -0.66 -3.52
CA TYR A 155 13.11 -0.79 -4.32
C TYR A 155 12.95 -2.17 -4.95
N MET A 156 11.78 -2.39 -5.50
CA MET A 156 11.46 -3.49 -6.37
C MET A 156 10.56 -3.02 -7.51
N VAL A 157 10.54 -3.77 -8.60
CA VAL A 157 9.76 -3.46 -9.78
C VAL A 157 8.65 -4.49 -9.95
N ILE A 158 7.44 -4.01 -10.24
CA ILE A 158 6.32 -4.84 -10.68
C ILE A 158 5.77 -4.29 -12.00
N SER A 159 5.25 -5.16 -12.85
CA SER A 159 4.63 -4.73 -14.10
C SER A 159 3.17 -4.35 -13.88
N GLY A 160 2.77 -3.14 -14.29
CA GLY A 160 1.37 -2.70 -14.28
C GLY A 160 0.47 -3.35 -15.34
N LYS A 161 1.02 -4.30 -16.11
CA LYS A 161 0.27 -5.12 -17.06
C LYS A 161 -0.08 -6.51 -16.51
N HIS A 162 0.58 -6.92 -15.43
CA HIS A 162 0.35 -8.22 -14.81
C HIS A 162 -0.88 -8.21 -13.91
N THR A 163 -1.41 -9.40 -13.65
CA THR A 163 -2.51 -9.58 -12.70
C THR A 163 -2.06 -9.22 -11.28
N TYR A 164 -3.00 -8.80 -10.44
CA TYR A 164 -2.73 -8.53 -9.03
C TYR A 164 -2.05 -9.72 -8.32
N ALA A 165 -2.52 -10.94 -8.56
CA ALA A 165 -1.93 -12.13 -7.94
C ALA A 165 -0.44 -12.29 -8.25
N SER A 166 -0.02 -12.02 -9.52
CA SER A 166 1.38 -12.05 -9.92
C SER A 166 2.19 -10.94 -9.25
N GLN A 167 1.63 -9.73 -9.20
CA GLN A 167 2.26 -8.57 -8.55
C GLN A 167 2.44 -8.81 -7.04
N ALA A 168 1.38 -9.24 -6.35
CA ALA A 168 1.40 -9.52 -4.91
C ALA A 168 2.41 -10.61 -4.56
N LYS A 169 2.50 -11.68 -5.37
CA LYS A 169 3.48 -12.76 -5.17
C LYS A 169 4.92 -12.24 -5.19
N ILE A 170 5.24 -11.33 -6.13
CA ILE A 170 6.57 -10.73 -6.23
C ILE A 170 6.89 -9.87 -5.01
N VAL A 171 5.91 -9.03 -4.59
CA VAL A 171 6.07 -8.16 -3.41
C VAL A 171 6.24 -9.00 -2.15
N LEU A 172 5.39 -9.99 -1.92
CA LEU A 172 5.47 -10.87 -0.76
C LEU A 172 6.80 -11.62 -0.71
N LYS A 173 7.29 -12.14 -1.85
CA LYS A 173 8.60 -12.79 -1.92
C LYS A 173 9.73 -11.86 -1.47
N LYS A 174 9.67 -10.57 -1.83
CA LYS A 174 10.65 -9.58 -1.40
C LYS A 174 10.55 -9.31 0.09
N LEU A 175 9.34 -9.09 0.60
CA LEU A 175 9.09 -8.81 2.02
C LEU A 175 9.48 -9.98 2.93
N THR A 176 9.26 -11.23 2.49
CA THR A 176 9.62 -12.43 3.25
C THR A 176 11.07 -12.85 3.07
N GLY A 177 11.67 -12.58 1.91
CA GLY A 177 13.08 -12.90 1.61
C GLY A 177 14.09 -12.09 2.44
N ASP A 178 13.67 -10.95 2.99
CA ASP A 178 14.46 -10.16 3.93
C ASP A 178 14.34 -10.69 5.40
N ARG A 179 14.15 -12.00 5.57
CA ARG A 179 14.03 -12.75 6.85
C ARG A 179 12.76 -12.48 7.67
N GLY A 180 11.62 -12.37 7.01
CA GLY A 180 10.31 -12.43 7.66
C GLY A 180 9.53 -13.66 7.17
N SER A 181 9.23 -14.63 8.02
CA SER A 181 8.25 -15.65 7.69
C SER A 181 6.85 -15.04 7.75
N LEU A 182 6.04 -15.32 6.73
CA LEU A 182 4.60 -15.13 6.84
C LEU A 182 4.09 -16.16 7.86
N HIS A 183 3.92 -15.75 9.10
CA HIS A 183 3.15 -16.56 10.04
C HIS A 183 1.67 -16.39 9.72
N THR A 184 1.09 -17.37 9.02
CA THR A 184 -0.35 -17.59 9.07
C THR A 184 -0.66 -18.00 10.50
N VAL A 185 -1.19 -17.10 11.31
CA VAL A 185 -1.72 -17.47 12.62
C VAL A 185 -2.93 -18.35 12.35
N ALA A 186 -2.77 -19.66 12.57
CA ALA A 186 -3.91 -20.55 12.65
C ALA A 186 -4.85 -20.05 13.76
N PRO A 187 -6.18 -20.14 13.59
CA PRO A 187 -7.10 -19.69 14.60
C PRO A 187 -6.79 -20.39 15.91
N ARG A 188 -6.60 -19.61 16.99
CA ARG A 188 -6.65 -20.19 18.33
C ARG A 188 -8.05 -20.78 18.49
N HIS A 189 -8.09 -22.08 18.67
CA HIS A 189 -9.29 -22.77 19.07
C HIS A 189 -9.74 -22.14 20.39
N VAL A 190 -10.81 -21.35 20.34
CA VAL A 190 -11.48 -20.90 21.56
C VAL A 190 -12.18 -22.14 22.08
N ASP A 191 -11.62 -22.70 23.14
CA ASP A 191 -12.25 -23.82 23.86
C ASP A 191 -13.52 -23.27 24.52
N ASN A 192 -14.66 -23.54 23.90
CA ASN A 192 -15.99 -23.20 24.40
C ASN A 192 -16.48 -24.29 25.40
N SER A 193 -15.61 -24.77 26.24
CA SER A 193 -16.06 -25.64 27.36
C SER A 193 -16.89 -24.78 28.33
N PRO A 194 -18.14 -25.16 28.63
CA PRO A 194 -18.95 -24.41 29.58
C PRO A 194 -18.34 -24.53 30.96
N LEU A 195 -17.96 -23.40 31.55
CA LEU A 195 -17.56 -23.31 32.97
C LEU A 195 -18.73 -23.77 33.85
N ARG A 196 -18.68 -25.02 34.27
CA ARG A 196 -19.52 -25.53 35.38
C ARG A 196 -18.97 -24.96 36.70
N GLY A 197 -19.32 -23.71 36.97
CA GLY A 197 -19.16 -23.11 38.28
C GLY A 197 -20.19 -23.69 39.23
N ARG A 198 -19.75 -24.51 40.17
CA ARG A 198 -20.56 -24.96 41.33
C ARG A 198 -20.58 -23.82 42.33
N ILE A 199 -21.72 -23.13 42.44
CA ILE A 199 -21.96 -22.18 43.52
C ILE A 199 -22.36 -22.98 44.75
N THR A 200 -21.51 -23.00 45.76
CA THR A 200 -21.86 -23.45 47.11
C THR A 200 -22.29 -22.23 47.91
N VAL A 201 -23.56 -22.16 48.29
CA VAL A 201 -24.10 -21.17 49.23
C VAL A 201 -23.96 -21.78 50.63
N ASN A 202 -23.28 -21.06 51.52
CA ASN A 202 -23.38 -21.19 52.97
C ASN A 202 -24.20 -20.06 53.51
#